data_ffe52b9dc43dd1194ab2680293570394
#
_entry.id   ffe52b9dc43dd1194ab2680293570394
#
_cell.length_a   1.000
_cell.length_b   1.000
_cell.length_c   1.000
_cell.angle_alpha   90.00
_cell.angle_beta   90.00
_cell.angle_gamma   90.00
#
_symmetry.space_group_name_H-M   'P 1'
#
loop_
_entity.id
_entity.type
_entity.pdbx_description
1 polymer ?
#
loop_
_entity_poly.entity_id
_entity_poly.type
_entity_poly.pdbx_seq_one_letter_code
_entity_poly.pdbx_strand_id
1 'polypeptide(L)'
;MKEKVMYLSLLAICLVGCIQKTKLANEQAASAKMVCKLPRIVEGSISLGFPKVEGLAPSTGELNMTVLFVDFEDVPATKNIDSVFAIINPVAPNFFDETSYGRLSLNLNPHLEWLRLSKPSEHYATAIYYGQPHLDFIQEAVDLADEEVDFSQTNIVLVITNPEAEKIRQGPTFKSIDSAYHIKADGASIPTGITSGYDINFWGGIWLAHETGHTFGLPDLYHFGSDSLNRYVGTFGLMGTCDAHAPGYFAFERWILGWLDDDQIYCHEAGETVVELQAIEKSGGTKAVVVSIDSTTALMIESRRKIGFDKKSNEGALVYLVDTKLPGGSGPIRVKPGVKSTYEFLQDAPMVEGDKYTYENIDVEVLKSNQNSDKIKVTIKSN
;
A
#
# COMPACT_ATOMS: atom_id res chain seq x y z
N MET A 1 -42.21 48.86 20.40
CA MET A 1 -41.67 47.59 20.96
C MET A 1 -42.08 46.33 20.18
N LYS A 2 -43.13 46.36 19.35
CA LYS A 2 -43.61 45.16 18.59
C LYS A 2 -42.84 44.88 17.28
N GLU A 3 -42.26 45.89 16.63
CA GLU A 3 -41.53 45.66 15.35
C GLU A 3 -40.13 45.05 15.52
N LYS A 4 -39.43 45.28 16.64
CA LYS A 4 -38.09 44.67 16.86
C LYS A 4 -38.12 43.16 17.13
N VAL A 5 -39.25 42.64 17.63
CA VAL A 5 -39.42 41.20 17.92
C VAL A 5 -39.65 40.38 16.64
N MET A 6 -40.30 40.98 15.62
CA MET A 6 -40.56 40.33 14.35
C MET A 6 -39.31 40.15 13.47
N TYR A 7 -38.37 41.06 13.53
CA TYR A 7 -37.06 40.95 12.79
C TYR A 7 -36.13 39.89 13.40
N LEU A 8 -36.17 39.73 14.74
CA LEU A 8 -35.33 38.68 15.38
C LEU A 8 -35.84 37.26 15.08
N SER A 9 -37.16 37.03 14.96
CA SER A 9 -37.73 35.74 14.65
C SER A 9 -37.52 35.31 13.18
N LEU A 10 -37.51 36.27 12.24
CA LEU A 10 -37.16 35.98 10.84
C LEU A 10 -35.69 35.61 10.64
N LEU A 11 -34.78 36.32 11.36
CA LEU A 11 -33.33 36.02 11.28
C LEU A 11 -33.00 34.62 11.87
N ALA A 12 -33.67 34.24 12.95
CA ALA A 12 -33.49 32.91 13.58
C ALA A 12 -34.00 31.77 12.66
N ILE A 13 -35.10 31.96 11.94
CA ILE A 13 -35.63 30.96 10.99
C ILE A 13 -34.72 30.79 9.78
N CYS A 14 -34.13 31.86 9.24
CA CYS A 14 -33.17 31.78 8.14
C CYS A 14 -31.86 31.08 8.54
N LEU A 15 -31.34 31.32 9.76
CA LEU A 15 -30.14 30.66 10.29
C LEU A 15 -30.36 29.16 10.49
N VAL A 16 -31.47 28.74 11.06
CA VAL A 16 -31.83 27.34 11.25
C VAL A 16 -32.01 26.61 9.91
N GLY A 17 -32.64 27.25 8.92
CA GLY A 17 -32.80 26.69 7.59
C GLY A 17 -31.46 26.53 6.82
N CYS A 18 -30.50 27.46 6.97
CA CYS A 18 -29.17 27.34 6.43
C CYS A 18 -28.38 26.20 7.08
N ILE A 19 -28.43 26.09 8.41
CA ILE A 19 -27.72 25.03 9.16
C ILE A 19 -28.30 23.65 8.82
N GLN A 20 -29.62 23.52 8.68
CA GLN A 20 -30.23 22.26 8.28
C GLN A 20 -29.88 21.86 6.83
N LYS A 21 -29.88 22.82 5.88
CA LYS A 21 -29.44 22.54 4.50
C LYS A 21 -27.98 22.14 4.41
N THR A 22 -27.10 22.76 5.19
CA THR A 22 -25.67 22.41 5.22
C THR A 22 -25.46 21.05 5.86
N LYS A 23 -26.22 20.71 6.92
CA LYS A 23 -26.14 19.41 7.58
C LYS A 23 -26.66 18.28 6.66
N LEU A 24 -27.79 18.48 5.99
CA LEU A 24 -28.33 17.54 5.00
C LEU A 24 -27.41 17.35 3.80
N ALA A 25 -26.79 18.42 3.29
CA ALA A 25 -25.82 18.33 2.21
C ALA A 25 -24.54 17.58 2.65
N ASN A 26 -24.08 17.81 3.89
CA ASN A 26 -22.94 17.08 4.44
C ASN A 26 -23.28 15.60 4.72
N GLU A 27 -24.47 15.28 5.20
CA GLU A 27 -24.93 13.90 5.42
C GLU A 27 -25.12 13.16 4.08
N GLN A 28 -25.63 13.83 3.04
CA GLN A 28 -25.74 13.27 1.69
C GLN A 28 -24.36 13.08 1.05
N ALA A 29 -23.44 14.05 1.20
CA ALA A 29 -22.07 13.93 0.73
C ALA A 29 -21.30 12.82 1.48
N ALA A 30 -21.50 12.67 2.79
CA ALA A 30 -20.93 11.58 3.58
C ALA A 30 -21.51 10.20 3.18
N SER A 31 -22.81 10.13 2.88
CA SER A 31 -23.46 8.92 2.37
C SER A 31 -22.94 8.52 0.98
N ALA A 32 -22.82 9.48 0.06
CA ALA A 32 -22.24 9.24 -1.26
C ALA A 32 -20.76 8.79 -1.17
N LYS A 33 -19.97 9.33 -0.25
CA LYS A 33 -18.58 8.91 0.00
C LYS A 33 -18.46 7.46 0.50
N MET A 34 -19.46 6.91 1.18
CA MET A 34 -19.45 5.50 1.60
C MET A 34 -19.76 4.53 0.46
N VAL A 35 -20.47 4.96 -0.57
CA VAL A 35 -20.96 4.09 -1.67
C VAL A 35 -19.82 3.54 -2.52
N CYS A 36 -18.68 4.24 -2.67
CA CYS A 36 -17.56 3.77 -3.48
C CYS A 36 -16.42 3.11 -2.70
N LYS A 37 -16.53 2.97 -1.37
CA LYS A 37 -15.61 2.15 -0.57
C LYS A 37 -15.96 0.68 -0.77
N LEU A 38 -15.15 -0.02 -1.54
CA LEU A 38 -15.35 -1.46 -1.76
C LEU A 38 -15.09 -2.22 -0.46
N PRO A 39 -16.02 -3.08 -0.01
CA PRO A 39 -15.84 -3.85 1.21
C PRO A 39 -14.73 -4.90 1.05
N ARG A 40 -14.06 -5.20 2.14
CA ARG A 40 -13.15 -6.33 2.22
C ARG A 40 -13.96 -7.62 2.26
N ILE A 41 -13.71 -8.53 1.30
CA ILE A 41 -14.43 -9.80 1.14
C ILE A 41 -13.55 -11.00 1.47
N VAL A 42 -12.27 -10.95 1.05
CA VAL A 42 -11.35 -12.06 1.33
C VAL A 42 -11.02 -12.06 2.82
N GLU A 43 -11.23 -13.22 3.45
CA GLU A 43 -10.87 -13.43 4.86
C GLU A 43 -9.35 -13.58 5.05
N GLY A 44 -8.88 -13.30 6.28
CA GLY A 44 -7.48 -13.45 6.64
C GLY A 44 -6.75 -12.12 6.87
N SER A 45 -5.45 -12.21 7.06
CA SER A 45 -4.59 -11.06 7.39
C SER A 45 -4.12 -10.27 6.18
N ILE A 46 -4.38 -10.74 4.97
CA ILE A 46 -4.01 -10.08 3.71
C ILE A 46 -5.21 -10.01 2.79
N SER A 47 -5.69 -8.80 2.49
CA SER A 47 -6.76 -8.58 1.52
C SER A 47 -6.95 -7.10 1.23
N LEU A 48 -7.45 -6.77 0.04
CA LEU A 48 -7.90 -5.43 -0.29
C LEU A 48 -9.34 -5.18 0.17
N GLY A 49 -9.67 -3.91 0.40
CA GLY A 49 -11.01 -3.45 0.75
C GLY A 49 -11.11 -2.83 2.13
N PHE A 50 -12.27 -2.24 2.40
CA PHE A 50 -12.54 -1.52 3.63
C PHE A 50 -13.39 -2.34 4.61
N PRO A 51 -13.14 -2.20 5.93
CA PRO A 51 -12.00 -1.50 6.53
C PRO A 51 -10.69 -2.27 6.32
N LYS A 52 -9.54 -1.58 6.51
CA LYS A 52 -8.22 -2.22 6.59
C LYS A 52 -8.24 -3.36 7.62
N VAL A 53 -7.40 -4.37 7.41
CA VAL A 53 -7.21 -5.44 8.41
C VAL A 53 -6.72 -4.84 9.72
N GLU A 54 -7.41 -5.15 10.81
CA GLU A 54 -7.03 -4.73 12.17
C GLU A 54 -6.07 -5.74 12.82
N GLY A 55 -5.37 -5.31 13.87
CA GLY A 55 -4.46 -6.17 14.63
C GLY A 55 -3.10 -6.43 13.97
N LEU A 56 -2.78 -5.72 12.87
CA LEU A 56 -1.48 -5.71 12.20
C LEU A 56 -0.72 -4.40 12.50
N ALA A 57 0.43 -4.21 11.85
CA ALA A 57 1.24 -3.02 12.03
C ALA A 57 0.48 -1.72 11.68
N PRO A 58 0.75 -0.59 12.39
CA PRO A 58 0.15 0.69 12.06
C PRO A 58 0.63 1.17 10.69
N SER A 59 -0.29 1.70 9.88
CA SER A 59 0.01 2.27 8.55
C SER A 59 0.15 3.79 8.55
N THR A 60 0.00 4.43 9.71
CA THR A 60 0.14 5.89 9.90
C THR A 60 0.83 6.19 11.23
N GLY A 61 1.46 7.36 11.34
CA GLY A 61 2.24 7.75 12.51
C GLY A 61 3.63 7.13 12.52
N GLU A 62 4.16 6.88 13.70
CA GLU A 62 5.47 6.25 13.87
C GLU A 62 5.36 4.73 13.74
N LEU A 63 6.20 4.13 12.91
CA LEU A 63 6.33 2.69 12.74
C LEU A 63 7.74 2.27 13.18
N ASN A 64 7.84 1.71 14.37
CA ASN A 64 9.11 1.29 14.94
C ASN A 64 9.43 -0.15 14.53
N MET A 65 10.54 -0.33 13.83
CA MET A 65 11.03 -1.62 13.38
C MET A 65 12.37 -1.92 14.06
N THR A 66 12.39 -2.93 14.92
CA THR A 66 13.62 -3.43 15.52
C THR A 66 14.31 -4.34 14.51
N VAL A 67 15.58 -4.05 14.20
CA VAL A 67 16.35 -4.75 13.16
C VAL A 67 17.42 -5.61 13.82
N LEU A 68 17.30 -6.92 13.68
CA LEU A 68 18.25 -7.92 14.17
C LEU A 68 19.02 -8.52 12.98
N PHE A 69 20.30 -8.82 13.18
CA PHE A 69 21.16 -9.42 12.16
C PHE A 69 21.57 -10.80 12.60
N VAL A 70 21.32 -11.81 11.77
CA VAL A 70 21.60 -13.20 12.11
C VAL A 70 22.54 -13.86 11.12
N ASP A 71 23.40 -14.75 11.64
CA ASP A 71 24.22 -15.62 10.82
C ASP A 71 24.10 -17.09 11.26
N PHE A 72 24.78 -17.98 10.57
CA PHE A 72 24.67 -19.43 10.74
C PHE A 72 26.05 -20.06 10.87
N GLU A 73 26.12 -21.22 11.54
CA GLU A 73 27.36 -21.97 11.70
C GLU A 73 27.99 -22.33 10.32
N ASP A 74 27.16 -22.75 9.36
CA ASP A 74 27.57 -23.11 8.00
C ASP A 74 27.85 -21.91 7.09
N VAL A 75 27.40 -20.71 7.45
CA VAL A 75 27.60 -19.46 6.73
C VAL A 75 27.82 -18.32 7.75
N PRO A 76 28.98 -18.28 8.43
CA PRO A 76 29.27 -17.17 9.34
C PRO A 76 29.42 -15.87 8.58
N ALA A 77 28.89 -14.78 9.15
CA ALA A 77 28.94 -13.48 8.52
C ALA A 77 30.38 -12.93 8.45
N THR A 78 30.72 -12.43 7.27
CA THR A 78 32.04 -11.79 7.00
C THR A 78 31.91 -10.32 6.65
N LYS A 79 30.71 -9.88 6.27
CA LYS A 79 30.45 -8.48 5.90
C LYS A 79 30.36 -7.58 7.12
N ASN A 80 30.82 -6.32 6.93
CA ASN A 80 30.58 -5.28 7.92
C ASN A 80 29.07 -5.03 8.07
N ILE A 81 28.55 -5.05 9.28
CA ILE A 81 27.13 -4.98 9.59
C ILE A 81 26.52 -3.64 9.19
N ASP A 82 27.26 -2.52 9.34
CA ASP A 82 26.80 -1.20 8.88
C ASP A 82 26.56 -1.19 7.37
N SER A 83 27.42 -1.90 6.60
CA SER A 83 27.24 -2.00 5.15
C SER A 83 26.01 -2.83 4.77
N VAL A 84 25.65 -3.82 5.59
CA VAL A 84 24.41 -4.61 5.41
C VAL A 84 23.20 -3.77 5.77
N PHE A 85 23.24 -3.04 6.87
CA PHE A 85 22.18 -2.10 7.25
C PHE A 85 21.96 -1.01 6.20
N ALA A 86 23.02 -0.49 5.61
CA ALA A 86 22.95 0.52 4.55
C ALA A 86 22.23 0.05 3.28
N ILE A 87 22.03 -1.26 3.08
CA ILE A 87 21.23 -1.80 1.97
C ILE A 87 19.78 -1.34 2.05
N ILE A 88 19.22 -1.27 3.26
CA ILE A 88 17.81 -0.94 3.50
C ILE A 88 17.60 0.50 3.93
N ASN A 89 18.57 1.12 4.58
CA ASN A 89 18.49 2.48 5.12
C ASN A 89 19.34 3.44 4.26
N PRO A 90 18.82 4.59 3.79
CA PRO A 90 17.48 5.16 4.09
C PRO A 90 16.41 4.84 3.03
N VAL A 91 16.58 3.85 2.16
CA VAL A 91 15.68 3.63 1.00
C VAL A 91 14.24 3.34 1.43
N ALA A 92 14.03 2.37 2.34
CA ALA A 92 12.68 2.03 2.79
C ALA A 92 12.02 3.16 3.60
N PRO A 93 12.69 3.82 4.58
CA PRO A 93 12.14 5.01 5.23
C PRO A 93 11.71 6.11 4.25
N ASN A 94 12.57 6.46 3.30
CA ASN A 94 12.27 7.49 2.30
C ASN A 94 11.10 7.11 1.39
N PHE A 95 10.97 5.82 1.04
CA PHE A 95 9.83 5.33 0.26
C PHE A 95 8.50 5.60 0.98
N PHE A 96 8.42 5.28 2.27
CA PHE A 96 7.21 5.48 3.05
C PHE A 96 6.92 6.95 3.32
N ASP A 97 7.92 7.76 3.64
CA ASP A 97 7.74 9.20 3.80
C ASP A 97 7.16 9.84 2.52
N GLU A 98 7.75 9.54 1.36
CA GLU A 98 7.29 10.07 0.08
C GLU A 98 5.88 9.56 -0.29
N THR A 99 5.66 8.25 -0.25
CA THR A 99 4.41 7.65 -0.77
C THR A 99 3.22 7.84 0.15
N SER A 100 3.45 8.05 1.45
CA SER A 100 2.42 8.36 2.45
C SER A 100 2.17 9.86 2.63
N TYR A 101 2.93 10.72 1.94
CA TYR A 101 2.91 12.19 2.12
C TYR A 101 3.29 12.60 3.54
N GLY A 102 4.25 11.89 4.15
CA GLY A 102 4.69 12.11 5.54
C GLY A 102 3.69 11.61 6.59
N ARG A 103 2.68 10.81 6.21
CA ARG A 103 1.71 10.25 7.17
C ARG A 103 2.24 9.02 7.91
N LEU A 104 3.28 8.38 7.39
CA LEU A 104 3.98 7.26 8.00
C LEU A 104 5.47 7.56 8.09
N SER A 105 6.04 7.45 9.28
CA SER A 105 7.48 7.53 9.53
C SER A 105 7.98 6.15 9.92
N LEU A 106 8.80 5.52 9.07
CA LEU A 106 9.44 4.25 9.37
C LEU A 106 10.76 4.48 10.09
N ASN A 107 10.84 4.06 11.35
CA ASN A 107 12.02 4.15 12.19
C ASN A 107 12.70 2.77 12.25
N LEU A 108 13.90 2.67 11.71
CA LEU A 108 14.73 1.45 11.78
C LEU A 108 15.66 1.55 12.99
N ASN A 109 15.49 0.64 13.95
CA ASN A 109 16.28 0.56 15.20
C ASN A 109 17.18 -0.67 15.15
N PRO A 110 18.43 -0.58 14.63
CA PRO A 110 19.30 -1.73 14.46
C PRO A 110 20.03 -2.11 15.76
N HIS A 111 20.04 -3.39 16.08
CA HIS A 111 21.03 -4.02 16.97
C HIS A 111 22.22 -4.45 16.11
N LEU A 112 23.32 -3.69 16.17
CA LEU A 112 24.46 -3.82 15.25
C LEU A 112 25.44 -4.93 15.69
N GLU A 113 24.91 -6.11 15.98
CA GLU A 113 25.67 -7.32 16.30
C GLU A 113 25.13 -8.52 15.51
N TRP A 114 26.02 -9.45 15.12
CA TRP A 114 25.61 -10.69 14.49
C TRP A 114 25.21 -11.71 15.53
N LEU A 115 23.94 -12.10 15.52
CA LEU A 115 23.40 -13.15 16.39
C LEU A 115 23.55 -14.50 15.70
N ARG A 116 24.22 -15.46 16.35
CA ARG A 116 24.42 -16.80 15.83
C ARG A 116 23.22 -17.69 16.13
N LEU A 117 22.45 -18.05 15.10
CA LEU A 117 21.35 -19.00 15.23
C LEU A 117 21.84 -20.43 15.51
N SER A 118 21.01 -21.22 16.18
CA SER A 118 21.38 -22.55 16.69
C SER A 118 21.45 -23.65 15.63
N LYS A 119 20.91 -23.41 14.42
CA LYS A 119 20.87 -24.38 13.32
C LYS A 119 21.56 -23.84 12.07
N PRO A 120 22.02 -24.72 11.17
CA PRO A 120 22.56 -24.29 9.88
C PRO A 120 21.50 -23.63 9.00
N SER A 121 21.93 -22.79 8.04
CA SER A 121 21.07 -22.01 7.15
C SER A 121 20.04 -22.87 6.39
N GLU A 122 20.40 -24.09 6.01
CA GLU A 122 19.51 -25.03 5.33
C GLU A 122 18.28 -25.43 6.15
N HIS A 123 18.42 -25.50 7.49
CA HIS A 123 17.28 -25.79 8.38
C HIS A 123 16.21 -24.73 8.26
N TYR A 124 16.60 -23.45 8.19
CA TYR A 124 15.67 -22.32 8.12
C TYR A 124 15.18 -22.04 6.69
N ALA A 125 15.93 -22.42 5.68
CA ALA A 125 15.66 -22.11 4.26
C ALA A 125 14.25 -22.51 3.79
N THR A 126 13.63 -23.51 4.40
CA THR A 126 12.25 -23.90 4.14
C THR A 126 11.30 -23.51 5.27
N ALA A 127 11.79 -23.45 6.50
CA ALA A 127 10.99 -23.17 7.70
C ALA A 127 10.31 -21.79 7.64
N ILE A 128 11.02 -20.77 7.19
CA ILE A 128 10.53 -19.39 7.12
C ILE A 128 9.31 -19.17 6.20
N TYR A 129 8.92 -20.15 5.38
CA TYR A 129 7.71 -20.05 4.54
C TYR A 129 6.45 -20.64 5.21
N TYR A 130 6.56 -21.14 6.45
CA TYR A 130 5.45 -21.79 7.14
C TYR A 130 5.21 -21.11 8.49
N GLY A 131 3.95 -20.84 8.83
CA GLY A 131 3.50 -20.04 9.96
C GLY A 131 4.28 -20.23 11.25
N GLN A 132 4.13 -21.38 11.97
CA GLN A 132 4.80 -21.59 13.25
C GLN A 132 6.34 -21.69 13.11
N PRO A 133 6.93 -22.44 12.16
CA PRO A 133 8.38 -22.46 11.98
C PRO A 133 9.00 -21.08 11.65
N HIS A 134 8.27 -20.20 10.95
CA HIS A 134 8.74 -18.82 10.72
C HIS A 134 8.70 -18.00 12.01
N LEU A 135 7.61 -18.14 12.79
CA LEU A 135 7.54 -17.50 14.11
C LEU A 135 8.69 -17.97 15.00
N ASP A 136 8.97 -19.29 15.05
CA ASP A 136 10.05 -19.86 15.85
C ASP A 136 11.43 -19.31 15.44
N PHE A 137 11.66 -19.12 14.14
CA PHE A 137 12.87 -18.50 13.60
C PHE A 137 13.05 -17.05 14.09
N ILE A 138 11.98 -16.24 13.99
CA ILE A 138 12.02 -14.83 14.43
C ILE A 138 12.15 -14.77 15.97
N GLN A 139 11.44 -15.64 16.70
CA GLN A 139 11.51 -15.68 18.16
C GLN A 139 12.91 -16.07 18.64
N GLU A 140 13.60 -17.01 17.98
CA GLU A 140 14.98 -17.35 18.30
C GLU A 140 15.91 -16.13 18.18
N ALA A 141 15.76 -15.33 17.13
CA ALA A 141 16.55 -14.11 16.96
C ALA A 141 16.24 -13.06 18.04
N VAL A 142 14.96 -12.94 18.42
CA VAL A 142 14.51 -12.06 19.51
C VAL A 142 15.08 -12.52 20.85
N ASP A 143 14.98 -13.82 21.18
CA ASP A 143 15.47 -14.38 22.45
C ASP A 143 16.99 -14.20 22.60
N LEU A 144 17.73 -14.21 21.50
CA LEU A 144 19.18 -13.96 21.50
C LEU A 144 19.54 -12.49 21.76
N ALA A 145 18.65 -11.56 21.45
CA ALA A 145 18.86 -10.12 21.61
C ALA A 145 18.21 -9.54 22.88
N ASP A 146 17.34 -10.29 23.56
CA ASP A 146 16.42 -9.82 24.61
C ASP A 146 17.11 -9.16 25.81
N GLU A 147 18.35 -9.58 26.15
CA GLU A 147 19.12 -8.96 27.24
C GLU A 147 19.66 -7.55 26.88
N GLU A 148 19.77 -7.22 25.59
CA GLU A 148 20.43 -5.99 25.11
C GLU A 148 19.47 -5.04 24.37
N VAL A 149 18.31 -5.53 23.91
CA VAL A 149 17.34 -4.80 23.08
C VAL A 149 16.00 -4.66 23.78
N ASP A 150 15.49 -3.44 23.92
CA ASP A 150 14.14 -3.16 24.42
C ASP A 150 13.12 -3.26 23.26
N PHE A 151 12.27 -4.28 23.29
CA PHE A 151 11.21 -4.52 22.32
C PHE A 151 9.87 -3.86 22.69
N SER A 152 9.77 -3.17 23.82
CA SER A 152 8.51 -2.64 24.36
C SER A 152 7.76 -1.70 23.41
N GLN A 153 8.47 -1.00 22.49
CA GLN A 153 7.92 -0.09 21.50
C GLN A 153 7.99 -0.63 20.06
N THR A 154 8.33 -1.90 19.89
CA THR A 154 8.50 -2.52 18.57
C THR A 154 7.14 -2.84 17.94
N ASN A 155 6.92 -2.37 16.71
CA ASN A 155 5.75 -2.72 15.90
C ASN A 155 6.04 -3.90 14.98
N ILE A 156 7.28 -4.00 14.48
CA ILE A 156 7.74 -5.05 13.56
C ILE A 156 9.13 -5.51 13.99
N VAL A 157 9.37 -6.80 14.00
CA VAL A 157 10.73 -7.36 14.09
C VAL A 157 11.24 -7.67 12.70
N LEU A 158 12.35 -7.06 12.31
CA LEU A 158 13.04 -7.35 11.05
C LEU A 158 14.29 -8.18 11.33
N VAL A 159 14.34 -9.41 10.83
CA VAL A 159 15.51 -10.28 10.90
C VAL A 159 16.25 -10.26 9.58
N ILE A 160 17.40 -9.62 9.53
CA ILE A 160 18.31 -9.61 8.38
C ILE A 160 19.23 -10.83 8.48
N THR A 161 19.02 -11.81 7.62
CA THR A 161 19.93 -12.95 7.50
C THR A 161 21.23 -12.50 6.82
N ASN A 162 22.33 -13.18 7.15
CA ASN A 162 23.58 -12.96 6.43
C ASN A 162 23.35 -13.01 4.92
N PRO A 163 23.59 -11.88 4.17
CA PRO A 163 23.36 -11.82 2.74
C PRO A 163 24.13 -12.84 1.89
N GLU A 164 25.06 -13.57 2.49
CA GLU A 164 25.82 -14.66 1.86
C GLU A 164 25.14 -16.03 2.03
N ALA A 165 24.04 -16.12 2.80
CA ALA A 165 23.28 -17.35 3.02
C ALA A 165 22.38 -17.67 1.81
N GLU A 166 22.96 -18.12 0.70
CA GLU A 166 22.27 -18.38 -0.58
C GLU A 166 21.14 -19.40 -0.52
N LYS A 167 21.12 -20.27 0.51
CA LYS A 167 20.06 -21.25 0.72
C LYS A 167 18.74 -20.61 1.10
N ILE A 168 18.77 -19.46 1.80
CA ILE A 168 17.61 -18.66 2.14
C ILE A 168 17.36 -17.69 0.99
N ARG A 169 16.62 -18.14 -0.04
CA ARG A 169 16.54 -17.43 -1.32
C ARG A 169 15.70 -16.16 -1.27
N GLN A 170 14.56 -16.20 -0.63
CA GLN A 170 13.59 -15.11 -0.54
C GLN A 170 13.20 -14.88 0.90
N GLY A 171 12.98 -13.64 1.26
CA GLY A 171 12.61 -13.23 2.60
C GLY A 171 11.13 -12.88 2.70
N PRO A 172 10.33 -13.68 3.44
CA PRO A 172 8.90 -13.45 3.59
C PRO A 172 8.56 -12.61 4.80
N THR A 173 7.33 -12.08 4.79
CA THR A 173 6.68 -11.46 5.95
C THR A 173 5.90 -12.49 6.78
N PHE A 174 6.18 -12.55 8.08
CA PHE A 174 5.33 -13.20 9.09
C PHE A 174 4.26 -12.22 9.58
N LYS A 175 3.03 -12.70 9.75
CA LYS A 175 1.92 -11.91 10.29
C LYS A 175 0.85 -12.80 10.91
N SER A 176 0.30 -12.36 12.02
CA SER A 176 -0.84 -13.02 12.65
C SER A 176 -1.76 -12.00 13.32
N ILE A 177 -3.07 -12.16 13.13
CA ILE A 177 -4.09 -11.42 13.89
C ILE A 177 -4.46 -12.15 15.19
N ASP A 178 -4.03 -13.40 15.36
CA ASP A 178 -4.22 -14.19 16.57
C ASP A 178 -3.01 -13.99 17.50
N SER A 179 -3.24 -13.43 18.68
CA SER A 179 -2.19 -13.12 19.66
C SER A 179 -1.47 -14.36 20.21
N ALA A 180 -2.01 -15.57 20.03
CA ALA A 180 -1.32 -16.82 20.36
C ALA A 180 -0.08 -17.04 19.47
N TYR A 181 -0.07 -16.47 18.28
CA TYR A 181 1.02 -16.57 17.29
C TYR A 181 1.77 -15.24 17.12
N HIS A 182 1.82 -14.39 18.14
CA HIS A 182 2.64 -13.18 18.13
C HIS A 182 4.05 -13.45 18.64
N ILE A 183 5.01 -12.69 18.14
CA ILE A 183 6.38 -12.60 18.70
C ILE A 183 6.26 -12.00 20.10
N LYS A 184 7.03 -12.52 21.06
CA LYS A 184 6.97 -12.11 22.48
C LYS A 184 8.33 -11.66 22.97
N ALA A 185 8.40 -10.42 23.49
CA ALA A 185 9.55 -9.88 24.20
C ALA A 185 9.11 -8.71 25.08
N ASP A 186 9.71 -8.48 26.24
CA ASP A 186 9.47 -7.33 27.14
C ASP A 186 8.00 -7.06 27.49
N GLY A 187 7.19 -8.11 27.54
CA GLY A 187 5.73 -8.00 27.71
C GLY A 187 4.99 -7.49 26.49
N ALA A 188 5.68 -7.15 25.40
CA ALA A 188 5.08 -6.83 24.12
C ALA A 188 4.54 -8.08 23.41
N SER A 189 3.55 -7.85 22.55
CA SER A 189 2.93 -8.87 21.71
C SER A 189 2.90 -8.33 20.28
N ILE A 190 3.91 -8.71 19.49
CA ILE A 190 4.20 -8.13 18.19
C ILE A 190 3.61 -9.03 17.10
N PRO A 191 2.62 -8.54 16.32
CA PRO A 191 1.86 -9.36 15.36
C PRO A 191 2.61 -9.64 14.05
N THR A 192 3.70 -8.90 13.78
CA THR A 192 4.36 -8.91 12.47
C THR A 192 5.87 -9.00 12.60
N GLY A 193 6.46 -9.76 11.68
CA GLY A 193 7.90 -9.84 11.51
C GLY A 193 8.27 -10.02 10.03
N ILE A 194 9.47 -9.61 9.68
CA ILE A 194 10.01 -9.71 8.33
C ILE A 194 11.34 -10.43 8.41
N THR A 195 11.59 -11.38 7.50
CA THR A 195 12.87 -12.07 7.40
C THR A 195 13.46 -11.79 6.04
N SER A 196 14.74 -11.37 5.94
CA SER A 196 15.40 -11.23 4.64
C SER A 196 15.89 -12.58 4.12
N GLY A 197 15.97 -12.69 2.81
CA GLY A 197 16.68 -13.75 2.12
C GLY A 197 17.86 -13.20 1.29
N TYR A 198 18.42 -14.05 0.45
CA TYR A 198 19.48 -13.68 -0.50
C TYR A 198 19.02 -12.59 -1.50
N ASP A 199 17.72 -12.49 -1.71
CA ASP A 199 17.06 -11.50 -2.56
C ASP A 199 17.27 -10.03 -2.12
N ILE A 200 17.62 -9.78 -0.85
CA ILE A 200 18.01 -8.45 -0.37
C ILE A 200 19.20 -7.88 -1.16
N ASN A 201 20.08 -8.75 -1.69
CA ASN A 201 21.23 -8.32 -2.52
C ASN A 201 20.79 -7.72 -3.87
N PHE A 202 19.58 -8.02 -4.36
CA PHE A 202 19.05 -7.56 -5.64
C PHE A 202 18.08 -6.38 -5.46
N TRP A 203 17.22 -6.47 -4.47
CA TRP A 203 16.09 -5.55 -4.30
C TRP A 203 16.33 -4.47 -3.23
N GLY A 204 17.25 -4.74 -2.28
CA GLY A 204 17.65 -3.76 -1.26
C GLY A 204 16.49 -3.20 -0.45
N GLY A 205 16.51 -1.89 -0.20
CA GLY A 205 15.47 -1.22 0.60
C GLY A 205 14.07 -1.25 -0.02
N ILE A 206 13.95 -1.45 -1.32
CA ILE A 206 12.64 -1.62 -1.99
C ILE A 206 12.01 -2.96 -1.64
N TRP A 207 12.82 -4.02 -1.48
CA TRP A 207 12.32 -5.28 -0.91
C TRP A 207 11.71 -5.06 0.48
N LEU A 208 12.41 -4.34 1.37
CA LEU A 208 11.87 -4.07 2.70
C LEU A 208 10.56 -3.27 2.64
N ALA A 209 10.44 -2.32 1.73
CA ALA A 209 9.20 -1.58 1.54
C ALA A 209 8.05 -2.47 1.04
N HIS A 210 8.33 -3.47 0.17
CA HIS A 210 7.35 -4.47 -0.28
C HIS A 210 6.88 -5.34 0.91
N GLU A 211 7.82 -5.95 1.64
CA GLU A 211 7.48 -6.81 2.78
C GLU A 211 6.76 -6.04 3.90
N THR A 212 7.13 -4.78 4.12
CA THR A 212 6.40 -3.91 5.06
C THR A 212 4.95 -3.67 4.59
N GLY A 213 4.68 -3.61 3.30
CA GLY A 213 3.32 -3.54 2.74
C GLY A 213 2.44 -4.70 3.23
N HIS A 214 2.99 -5.91 3.32
CA HIS A 214 2.28 -7.07 3.86
C HIS A 214 1.96 -6.94 5.35
N THR A 215 2.80 -6.24 6.12
CA THR A 215 2.51 -5.98 7.54
C THR A 215 1.32 -5.04 7.76
N PHE A 216 0.90 -4.30 6.72
CA PHE A 216 -0.32 -3.48 6.71
C PHE A 216 -1.55 -4.26 6.22
N GLY A 217 -1.38 -5.49 5.72
CA GLY A 217 -2.43 -6.33 5.14
C GLY A 217 -2.57 -6.21 3.63
N LEU A 218 -1.65 -5.55 2.92
CA LEU A 218 -1.68 -5.48 1.45
C LEU A 218 -1.29 -6.84 0.84
N PRO A 219 -2.03 -7.34 -0.17
CA PRO A 219 -1.70 -8.56 -0.89
C PRO A 219 -0.68 -8.32 -2.01
N ASP A 220 -0.01 -9.39 -2.43
CA ASP A 220 0.71 -9.40 -3.70
C ASP A 220 -0.22 -9.12 -4.87
N LEU A 221 0.23 -8.26 -5.76
CA LEU A 221 -0.48 -7.91 -7.00
C LEU A 221 0.10 -8.62 -8.22
N TYR A 222 1.26 -9.29 -8.10
CA TYR A 222 1.80 -10.13 -9.16
C TYR A 222 1.05 -11.46 -9.29
N HIS A 223 1.17 -12.11 -10.43
CA HIS A 223 0.50 -13.39 -10.69
C HIS A 223 1.27 -14.55 -10.06
N PHE A 224 0.59 -15.41 -9.28
CA PHE A 224 1.21 -16.60 -8.66
C PHE A 224 1.42 -17.77 -9.64
N GLY A 225 1.01 -17.64 -10.91
CA GLY A 225 1.29 -18.62 -11.94
C GLY A 225 2.70 -18.52 -12.51
N SER A 226 3.10 -19.52 -13.30
CA SER A 226 4.44 -19.61 -13.89
C SER A 226 4.67 -18.68 -15.08
N ASP A 227 3.60 -18.11 -15.65
CA ASP A 227 3.61 -17.28 -16.84
C ASP A 227 3.31 -15.82 -16.48
N SER A 228 4.16 -14.91 -16.92
CA SER A 228 3.98 -13.45 -16.81
C SER A 228 3.56 -12.96 -15.43
N LEU A 229 4.52 -12.88 -14.50
CA LEU A 229 4.31 -12.35 -13.15
C LEU A 229 3.62 -10.98 -13.16
N ASN A 230 3.97 -10.12 -14.14
CA ASN A 230 3.52 -8.73 -14.22
C ASN A 230 2.19 -8.53 -14.95
N ARG A 231 1.48 -9.62 -15.32
CA ARG A 231 0.27 -9.56 -16.18
C ARG A 231 -0.86 -8.68 -15.67
N TYR A 232 -0.96 -8.43 -14.36
CA TYR A 232 -2.06 -7.68 -13.77
C TYR A 232 -1.77 -6.20 -13.64
N VAL A 233 -0.60 -5.85 -13.09
CA VAL A 233 -0.27 -4.46 -12.78
C VAL A 233 0.94 -3.93 -13.56
N GLY A 234 1.58 -4.79 -14.38
CA GLY A 234 2.76 -4.40 -15.14
C GLY A 234 3.89 -3.94 -14.23
N THR A 235 4.41 -2.76 -14.51
CA THR A 235 5.48 -2.12 -13.72
C THR A 235 4.94 -1.05 -12.74
N PHE A 236 3.65 -1.12 -12.38
CA PHE A 236 3.02 -0.20 -11.45
C PHE A 236 2.76 -0.86 -10.11
N GLY A 237 3.00 -0.12 -9.03
CA GLY A 237 2.74 -0.56 -7.66
C GLY A 237 3.77 -1.56 -7.13
N LEU A 238 4.33 -1.27 -5.97
CA LEU A 238 5.38 -2.07 -5.33
C LEU A 238 4.91 -3.50 -5.01
N MET A 239 3.65 -3.69 -4.63
CA MET A 239 3.10 -5.02 -4.37
C MET A 239 2.99 -5.89 -5.63
N GLY A 240 3.19 -5.31 -6.83
CA GLY A 240 3.30 -6.03 -8.10
C GLY A 240 4.69 -6.58 -8.38
N THR A 241 5.73 -5.81 -8.08
CA THR A 241 7.13 -6.24 -8.24
C THR A 241 8.08 -5.23 -7.61
N CYS A 242 9.14 -5.73 -6.97
CA CYS A 242 10.23 -4.87 -6.49
C CYS A 242 11.00 -4.17 -7.62
N ASP A 243 10.86 -4.63 -8.87
CA ASP A 243 11.45 -4.01 -10.07
C ASP A 243 10.49 -3.02 -10.77
N ALA A 244 9.47 -2.56 -10.07
CA ALA A 244 8.49 -1.62 -10.62
C ALA A 244 9.16 -0.31 -11.08
N HIS A 245 8.73 0.20 -12.24
CA HIS A 245 9.14 1.51 -12.73
C HIS A 245 8.41 2.65 -12.01
N ALA A 246 7.19 2.37 -11.52
CA ALA A 246 6.40 3.22 -10.67
C ALA A 246 5.98 2.44 -9.41
N PRO A 247 6.90 2.26 -8.43
CA PRO A 247 6.64 1.46 -7.24
C PRO A 247 5.65 2.11 -6.26
N GLY A 248 5.33 3.39 -6.40
CA GLY A 248 4.33 4.03 -5.54
C GLY A 248 3.02 3.25 -5.54
N TYR A 249 2.47 3.00 -4.34
CA TYR A 249 1.20 2.28 -4.19
C TYR A 249 0.07 2.97 -4.97
N PHE A 250 -0.89 2.17 -5.47
CA PHE A 250 -2.10 2.69 -6.12
C PHE A 250 -2.92 3.56 -5.16
N ALA A 251 -3.70 4.49 -5.71
CA ALA A 251 -4.57 5.34 -4.90
C ALA A 251 -5.50 4.52 -3.99
N PHE A 252 -5.98 3.36 -4.45
CA PHE A 252 -6.82 2.47 -3.65
C PHE A 252 -6.08 1.91 -2.43
N GLU A 253 -4.82 1.47 -2.59
CA GLU A 253 -3.98 1.00 -1.50
C GLU A 253 -3.70 2.14 -0.50
N ARG A 254 -3.29 3.33 -1.01
CA ARG A 254 -3.05 4.51 -0.16
C ARG A 254 -4.30 4.94 0.61
N TRP A 255 -5.47 4.81 0.00
CA TRP A 255 -6.74 5.14 0.64
C TRP A 255 -7.08 4.15 1.78
N ILE A 256 -6.92 2.83 1.56
CA ILE A 256 -7.09 1.81 2.60
C ILE A 256 -6.11 2.05 3.77
N LEU A 257 -4.86 2.42 3.47
CA LEU A 257 -3.82 2.68 4.46
C LEU A 257 -4.03 3.99 5.25
N GLY A 258 -5.00 4.83 4.85
CA GLY A 258 -5.23 6.13 5.48
C GLY A 258 -4.25 7.22 5.03
N TRP A 259 -3.54 7.00 3.90
CA TRP A 259 -2.65 8.00 3.31
C TRP A 259 -3.39 8.97 2.40
N LEU A 260 -4.60 8.62 1.97
CA LEU A 260 -5.54 9.51 1.28
C LEU A 260 -6.80 9.67 2.11
N ASP A 261 -7.31 10.90 2.17
CA ASP A 261 -8.58 11.22 2.79
C ASP A 261 -9.75 10.98 1.81
N ASP A 262 -10.94 10.78 2.35
CA ASP A 262 -12.15 10.56 1.55
C ASP A 262 -12.47 11.71 0.59
N ASP A 263 -12.08 12.95 0.91
CA ASP A 263 -12.29 14.12 0.06
C ASP A 263 -11.31 14.21 -1.13
N GLN A 264 -10.25 13.41 -1.11
CA GLN A 264 -9.32 13.26 -2.22
C GLN A 264 -9.79 12.22 -3.25
N ILE A 265 -10.89 11.52 -2.99
CA ILE A 265 -11.49 10.50 -3.87
C ILE A 265 -12.82 11.02 -4.40
N TYR A 266 -12.95 11.02 -5.72
CA TYR A 266 -14.18 11.42 -6.38
C TYR A 266 -14.98 10.18 -6.80
N CYS A 267 -16.10 9.92 -6.11
CA CYS A 267 -17.03 8.85 -6.47
C CYS A 267 -17.97 9.35 -7.56
N HIS A 268 -17.94 8.71 -8.74
CA HIS A 268 -18.82 9.04 -9.87
C HIS A 268 -19.90 7.97 -10.03
N GLU A 269 -21.18 8.37 -9.96
CA GLU A 269 -22.31 7.46 -9.92
C GLU A 269 -23.12 7.40 -11.21
N ALA A 270 -23.21 8.49 -11.97
CA ALA A 270 -24.03 8.56 -13.19
C ALA A 270 -23.67 9.73 -14.09
N GLY A 271 -23.97 9.58 -15.38
CA GLY A 271 -23.87 10.63 -16.39
C GLY A 271 -22.42 11.03 -16.72
N GLU A 272 -22.18 12.29 -16.97
CA GLU A 272 -20.87 12.84 -17.35
C GLU A 272 -20.32 13.75 -16.25
N THR A 273 -19.03 13.62 -15.98
CA THR A 273 -18.28 14.51 -15.09
C THR A 273 -16.91 14.84 -15.67
N VAL A 274 -16.35 15.98 -15.24
CA VAL A 274 -14.98 16.39 -15.56
C VAL A 274 -14.24 16.63 -14.25
N VAL A 275 -13.14 15.91 -14.04
CA VAL A 275 -12.35 15.95 -12.82
C VAL A 275 -10.89 16.28 -13.16
N GLU A 276 -10.25 17.11 -12.35
CA GLU A 276 -8.80 17.30 -12.40
C GLU A 276 -8.14 16.39 -11.36
N LEU A 277 -7.37 15.42 -11.83
CA LEU A 277 -6.62 14.48 -11.00
C LEU A 277 -5.21 15.03 -10.76
N GLN A 278 -4.92 15.39 -9.53
CA GLN A 278 -3.56 15.71 -9.10
C GLN A 278 -2.70 14.44 -9.13
N ALA A 279 -1.46 14.58 -9.64
CA ALA A 279 -0.51 13.48 -9.65
C ALA A 279 -0.42 12.79 -8.28
N ILE A 280 -0.41 11.45 -8.30
CA ILE A 280 -0.41 10.64 -7.06
C ILE A 280 0.89 10.84 -6.25
N GLU A 281 1.97 11.26 -6.89
CA GLU A 281 3.27 11.53 -6.28
C GLU A 281 3.33 12.88 -5.54
N LYS A 282 2.28 13.71 -5.66
CA LYS A 282 2.19 15.03 -5.00
C LYS A 282 1.11 15.02 -3.91
N SER A 283 1.30 15.77 -2.86
CA SER A 283 0.28 15.94 -1.82
C SER A 283 -0.90 16.79 -2.29
N GLY A 284 -2.07 16.62 -1.64
CA GLY A 284 -3.30 17.42 -1.87
C GLY A 284 -4.01 17.16 -3.20
N GLY A 285 -5.15 17.79 -3.39
CA GLY A 285 -6.02 17.64 -4.55
C GLY A 285 -6.74 16.30 -4.67
N THR A 286 -7.57 16.16 -5.70
CA THR A 286 -8.24 14.88 -5.99
C THR A 286 -7.26 13.90 -6.58
N LYS A 287 -7.18 12.69 -6.03
CA LYS A 287 -6.19 11.66 -6.39
C LYS A 287 -6.74 10.57 -7.29
N ALA A 288 -8.01 10.24 -7.12
CA ALA A 288 -8.64 9.22 -7.95
C ALA A 288 -10.11 9.53 -8.22
N VAL A 289 -10.59 9.06 -9.37
CA VAL A 289 -12.00 8.85 -9.65
C VAL A 289 -12.31 7.38 -9.45
N VAL A 290 -13.41 7.08 -8.78
CA VAL A 290 -13.94 5.73 -8.57
C VAL A 290 -15.31 5.63 -9.23
N VAL A 291 -15.48 4.66 -10.11
CA VAL A 291 -16.78 4.28 -10.71
C VAL A 291 -17.09 2.86 -10.25
N SER A 292 -18.06 2.71 -9.36
CA SER A 292 -18.49 1.39 -8.89
C SER A 292 -19.18 0.63 -10.04
N ILE A 293 -18.75 -0.60 -10.28
CA ILE A 293 -19.33 -1.52 -11.27
C ILE A 293 -20.36 -2.42 -10.55
N ASP A 294 -19.94 -2.99 -9.43
CA ASP A 294 -20.79 -3.72 -8.51
C ASP A 294 -20.36 -3.45 -7.05
N SER A 295 -20.92 -4.20 -6.09
CA SER A 295 -20.63 -4.01 -4.67
C SER A 295 -19.18 -4.29 -4.26
N THR A 296 -18.37 -4.90 -5.10
CA THR A 296 -17.01 -5.36 -4.80
C THR A 296 -16.00 -5.00 -5.88
N THR A 297 -16.46 -4.45 -7.00
CA THR A 297 -15.65 -4.12 -8.17
C THR A 297 -15.83 -2.66 -8.56
N ALA A 298 -14.74 -1.96 -8.81
CA ALA A 298 -14.75 -0.58 -9.33
C ALA A 298 -13.69 -0.38 -10.42
N LEU A 299 -13.99 0.52 -11.35
CA LEU A 299 -13.01 1.14 -12.23
C LEU A 299 -12.44 2.36 -11.52
N MET A 300 -11.11 2.44 -11.44
CA MET A 300 -10.42 3.57 -10.85
C MET A 300 -9.52 4.26 -11.87
N ILE A 301 -9.38 5.56 -11.72
CA ILE A 301 -8.51 6.39 -12.55
C ILE A 301 -7.67 7.28 -11.63
N GLU A 302 -6.36 7.25 -11.78
CA GLU A 302 -5.41 8.13 -11.06
C GLU A 302 -4.42 8.75 -12.03
N SER A 303 -3.72 9.81 -11.63
CA SER A 303 -2.70 10.48 -12.44
C SER A 303 -1.30 10.11 -11.96
N ARG A 304 -0.43 9.64 -12.86
CA ARG A 304 0.97 9.25 -12.57
C ARG A 304 1.96 10.21 -13.22
N ARG A 305 3.06 10.52 -12.52
CA ARG A 305 4.16 11.37 -13.01
C ARG A 305 5.52 10.77 -12.67
N LYS A 306 6.54 11.16 -13.45
CA LYS A 306 7.94 10.77 -13.24
C LYS A 306 8.59 11.52 -12.08
N ILE A 307 8.04 11.35 -10.87
CA ILE A 307 8.48 12.05 -9.66
C ILE A 307 8.91 11.02 -8.62
N GLY A 308 9.96 11.34 -7.85
CA GLY A 308 10.42 10.54 -6.74
C GLY A 308 10.74 9.09 -7.11
N PHE A 309 10.12 8.15 -6.44
CA PHE A 309 10.29 6.72 -6.73
C PHE A 309 9.69 6.31 -8.08
N ASP A 310 8.67 6.99 -8.59
CA ASP A 310 7.98 6.67 -9.85
C ASP A 310 8.68 7.24 -11.11
N LYS A 311 9.90 7.75 -10.98
CA LYS A 311 10.65 8.45 -12.04
C LYS A 311 10.94 7.66 -13.31
N LYS A 312 10.81 6.33 -13.31
CA LYS A 312 11.06 5.48 -14.48
C LYS A 312 9.79 5.14 -15.27
N SER A 313 8.60 5.44 -14.73
CA SER A 313 7.32 5.15 -15.36
C SER A 313 7.00 6.07 -16.53
N ASN A 314 6.04 5.69 -17.39
CA ASN A 314 5.36 6.63 -18.26
C ASN A 314 4.34 7.45 -17.47
N GLU A 315 4.04 8.66 -17.96
CA GLU A 315 3.17 9.64 -17.33
C GLU A 315 1.79 9.64 -17.99
N GLY A 316 0.76 9.92 -17.21
CA GLY A 316 -0.61 10.07 -17.69
C GLY A 316 -1.65 9.54 -16.71
N ALA A 317 -2.90 9.52 -17.16
CA ALA A 317 -4.01 8.96 -16.40
C ALA A 317 -3.98 7.43 -16.48
N LEU A 318 -3.78 6.76 -15.34
CA LEU A 318 -3.74 5.31 -15.23
C LEU A 318 -5.14 4.80 -14.87
N VAL A 319 -5.68 3.89 -15.70
CA VAL A 319 -6.97 3.24 -15.48
C VAL A 319 -6.74 1.82 -14.98
N TYR A 320 -7.45 1.41 -13.94
CA TYR A 320 -7.37 0.05 -13.43
C TYR A 320 -8.67 -0.40 -12.77
N LEU A 321 -8.88 -1.72 -12.73
CA LEU A 321 -9.95 -2.35 -11.97
C LEU A 321 -9.45 -2.74 -10.59
N VAL A 322 -10.30 -2.57 -9.60
CA VAL A 322 -10.17 -3.15 -8.27
C VAL A 322 -11.31 -4.15 -8.08
N ASP A 323 -10.98 -5.36 -7.61
CA ASP A 323 -11.94 -6.42 -7.31
C ASP A 323 -11.58 -7.07 -5.97
N THR A 324 -12.33 -6.71 -4.93
CA THR A 324 -12.02 -7.15 -3.56
C THR A 324 -12.41 -8.60 -3.26
N LYS A 325 -13.04 -9.31 -4.22
CA LYS A 325 -13.27 -10.76 -4.12
C LYS A 325 -12.04 -11.59 -4.46
N LEU A 326 -11.07 -10.99 -5.15
CA LEU A 326 -9.90 -11.71 -5.59
C LEU A 326 -8.78 -11.66 -4.54
N PRO A 327 -8.19 -12.80 -4.19
CA PRO A 327 -7.05 -12.83 -3.30
C PRO A 327 -5.77 -12.35 -4.01
N GLY A 328 -4.72 -12.14 -3.24
CA GLY A 328 -3.37 -11.91 -3.77
C GLY A 328 -2.97 -12.95 -4.82
N GLY A 329 -2.15 -12.55 -5.79
CA GLY A 329 -1.72 -13.42 -6.89
C GLY A 329 -2.78 -13.71 -7.96
N SER A 330 -4.04 -13.26 -7.75
CA SER A 330 -5.17 -13.48 -8.67
C SER A 330 -5.65 -12.21 -9.36
N GLY A 331 -4.93 -11.09 -9.20
CA GLY A 331 -5.23 -9.81 -9.82
C GLY A 331 -6.35 -9.02 -9.15
N PRO A 332 -6.28 -8.77 -7.82
CA PRO A 332 -7.25 -7.91 -7.16
C PRO A 332 -7.17 -6.45 -7.63
N ILE A 333 -6.01 -6.01 -8.15
CA ILE A 333 -5.86 -4.82 -8.97
C ILE A 333 -5.40 -5.24 -10.37
N ARG A 334 -6.01 -4.67 -11.40
CA ARG A 334 -5.69 -4.97 -12.81
C ARG A 334 -5.62 -3.69 -13.61
N VAL A 335 -4.42 -3.27 -13.97
CA VAL A 335 -4.19 -2.13 -14.86
C VAL A 335 -4.81 -2.42 -16.22
N LYS A 336 -5.53 -1.45 -16.76
CA LYS A 336 -6.12 -1.53 -18.08
C LYS A 336 -5.20 -0.83 -19.07
N PRO A 337 -4.79 -1.54 -20.13
CA PRO A 337 -4.01 -0.92 -21.17
C PRO A 337 -4.86 0.19 -21.80
N GLY A 338 -4.28 1.36 -21.94
CA GLY A 338 -4.79 2.38 -22.85
C GLY A 338 -4.90 1.84 -24.27
N VAL A 339 -5.41 2.62 -25.18
CA VAL A 339 -5.75 2.24 -26.58
C VAL A 339 -4.60 1.56 -27.35
N LYS A 340 -3.38 1.62 -26.84
CA LYS A 340 -2.15 1.21 -27.56
C LYS A 340 -1.30 0.18 -26.84
N SER A 341 -1.63 -0.26 -25.63
CA SER A 341 -0.73 -1.16 -24.90
C SER A 341 -0.65 -2.54 -25.53
N THR A 342 0.53 -2.86 -26.05
CA THR A 342 0.91 -4.18 -26.57
C THR A 342 2.01 -4.82 -25.73
N TYR A 343 2.44 -4.20 -24.63
CA TYR A 343 3.59 -4.62 -23.84
C TYR A 343 3.18 -5.41 -22.61
N GLU A 344 3.89 -6.49 -22.34
CA GLU A 344 3.72 -7.37 -21.19
C GLU A 344 3.79 -6.60 -19.86
N PHE A 345 4.62 -5.55 -19.80
CA PHE A 345 4.85 -4.75 -18.60
C PHE A 345 3.91 -3.56 -18.46
N LEU A 346 2.94 -3.39 -19.35
CA LEU A 346 1.93 -2.31 -19.33
C LEU A 346 2.52 -0.89 -19.18
N GLN A 347 3.76 -0.68 -19.61
CA GLN A 347 4.47 0.59 -19.45
C GLN A 347 3.78 1.76 -20.15
N ASP A 348 3.05 1.49 -21.23
CA ASP A 348 2.30 2.44 -22.04
C ASP A 348 0.80 2.50 -21.67
N ALA A 349 0.41 1.90 -20.53
CA ALA A 349 -0.97 1.97 -20.05
C ALA A 349 -1.43 3.38 -19.65
N PRO A 350 -0.58 4.28 -19.09
CA PRO A 350 -1.01 5.64 -18.79
C PRO A 350 -1.46 6.37 -20.04
N MET A 351 -2.68 6.90 -20.00
CA MET A 351 -3.33 7.65 -21.07
C MET A 351 -2.83 9.10 -21.08
N VAL A 352 -2.56 9.62 -22.26
CA VAL A 352 -2.14 11.01 -22.47
C VAL A 352 -3.27 11.86 -23.07
N GLU A 353 -3.06 13.18 -23.17
CA GLU A 353 -4.05 14.12 -23.73
C GLU A 353 -4.58 13.65 -25.10
N GLY A 354 -5.91 13.58 -25.20
CA GLY A 354 -6.64 13.09 -26.38
C GLY A 354 -6.95 11.59 -26.38
N ASP A 355 -6.34 10.80 -25.50
CA ASP A 355 -6.62 9.38 -25.41
C ASP A 355 -8.00 9.12 -24.81
N LYS A 356 -8.62 8.00 -25.25
CA LYS A 356 -9.91 7.51 -24.77
C LYS A 356 -9.83 6.02 -24.47
N TYR A 357 -10.49 5.63 -23.40
CA TYR A 357 -10.64 4.23 -23.02
C TYR A 357 -12.09 3.95 -22.65
N THR A 358 -12.63 2.81 -23.12
CA THR A 358 -13.98 2.35 -22.78
C THR A 358 -13.89 1.03 -22.05
N TYR A 359 -14.53 0.97 -20.90
CA TYR A 359 -14.77 -0.27 -20.17
C TYR A 359 -16.28 -0.43 -19.96
N GLU A 360 -16.88 -1.44 -20.59
CA GLU A 360 -18.33 -1.66 -20.58
C GLU A 360 -19.09 -0.38 -21.03
N ASN A 361 -19.92 0.20 -20.17
CA ASN A 361 -20.63 1.45 -20.41
C ASN A 361 -19.93 2.71 -19.87
N ILE A 362 -18.66 2.59 -19.43
CA ILE A 362 -17.88 3.69 -18.86
C ILE A 362 -16.84 4.14 -19.89
N ASP A 363 -16.92 5.41 -20.29
CA ASP A 363 -15.90 6.07 -21.11
C ASP A 363 -15.02 6.97 -20.25
N VAL A 364 -13.71 6.87 -20.44
CA VAL A 364 -12.70 7.76 -19.85
C VAL A 364 -11.94 8.47 -20.96
N GLU A 365 -11.87 9.79 -20.91
CA GLU A 365 -11.16 10.64 -21.90
C GLU A 365 -10.21 11.59 -21.16
N VAL A 366 -8.95 11.69 -21.59
CA VAL A 366 -8.00 12.67 -21.08
C VAL A 366 -8.14 13.95 -21.90
N LEU A 367 -8.72 14.97 -21.28
CA LEU A 367 -8.98 16.27 -21.94
C LEU A 367 -7.74 17.15 -21.99
N LYS A 368 -6.89 17.06 -20.96
CA LYS A 368 -5.68 17.87 -20.85
C LYS A 368 -4.72 17.23 -19.85
N SER A 369 -3.43 17.25 -20.18
CA SER A 369 -2.35 16.85 -19.30
C SER A 369 -1.38 18.02 -19.06
N ASN A 370 -0.84 18.11 -17.84
CA ASN A 370 0.23 19.04 -17.50
C ASN A 370 1.22 18.34 -16.53
N GLN A 371 2.26 19.03 -16.08
CA GLN A 371 3.30 18.48 -15.21
C GLN A 371 2.79 18.00 -13.85
N ASN A 372 1.59 18.38 -13.43
CA ASN A 372 1.07 18.15 -12.08
C ASN A 372 -0.23 17.36 -12.04
N SER A 373 -0.97 17.30 -13.16
CA SER A 373 -2.34 16.78 -13.16
C SER A 373 -2.79 16.34 -14.56
N ASP A 374 -3.83 15.50 -14.57
CA ASP A 374 -4.62 15.18 -15.75
C ASP A 374 -6.06 15.62 -15.53
N LYS A 375 -6.60 16.36 -16.48
CA LYS A 375 -8.02 16.68 -16.54
C LYS A 375 -8.72 15.62 -17.35
N ILE A 376 -9.54 14.81 -16.69
CA ILE A 376 -10.26 13.70 -17.31
C ILE A 376 -11.74 13.96 -17.36
N LYS A 377 -12.39 13.39 -18.38
CA LYS A 377 -13.83 13.28 -18.48
C LYS A 377 -14.21 11.81 -18.31
N VAL A 378 -15.18 11.55 -17.44
CA VAL A 378 -15.73 10.21 -17.22
C VAL A 378 -17.23 10.26 -17.54
N THR A 379 -17.69 9.31 -18.35
CA THR A 379 -19.08 9.22 -18.78
C THR A 379 -19.60 7.81 -18.53
N ILE A 380 -20.67 7.69 -17.73
CA ILE A 380 -21.43 6.44 -17.58
C ILE A 380 -22.64 6.53 -18.51
N LYS A 381 -22.65 5.69 -19.56
CA LYS A 381 -23.75 5.62 -20.54
C LYS A 381 -24.98 4.95 -19.91
N SER A 382 -26.14 5.50 -20.14
CA SER A 382 -27.40 4.81 -19.83
C SER A 382 -27.53 3.55 -20.68
N ASN A 383 -27.87 2.43 -20.07
CA ASN A 383 -28.22 1.19 -20.80
C ASN A 383 -29.50 1.37 -21.59
#